data_75d8a9b9a7bf7c8119f2fda4cf228620
#
_entry.id   75d8a9b9a7bf7c8119f2fda4cf228620
#
_cell.length_a   1.000
_cell.length_b   1.000
_cell.length_c   1.000
_cell.angle_alpha   90.00
_cell.angle_beta   90.00
_cell.angle_gamma   90.00
#
_symmetry.space_group_name_H-M   'P 1'
#
loop_
_entity.id
_entity.type
_entity.pdbx_description
1 polymer ?
#
loop_
_entity_poly.entity_id
_entity_poly.type
_entity_poly.pdbx_seq_one_letter_code
_entity_poly.pdbx_strand_id
1 'polypeptide(L)'
;MENELQMTLNRLPASTWNWLKMNESHVAYDKTPVWFSASVEISGDGMVHTKEKVDGWDRIVSGVGRDLDKLGELAGGEADVLETVGQTEETYAVLTYDYPGGDYASCLYLHARENSTLNVTMVLTGGKDQKGSSSVQVKAYAEKNAHIKIFAVQLLGQEFTCFHDFGGVCEEKAGIELVRLELGAGKLYAGGEVDLKGKESSFEAHVGYHAKADQKLDMNYTVRHHGKKTTSLMEISGILEEHSSKLFRGTIDFLRGCSGAKGDEREDILMLGDDLVNQTIPLILCQEEDVEGNHGASMGKLDDSVLYYLSSRGIPEKKAEQIMARARIDAVCDRIPQEMVRKLVEEYLGTEEDTDETV
;
A
#
# COMPACT_ATOMS: atom_id res chain seq x y z
N MET A 1 10.60 25.59 21.86
CA MET A 1 11.08 24.33 21.24
C MET A 1 9.80 23.58 20.96
N GLU A 2 9.33 23.62 19.71
CA GLU A 2 8.21 22.80 19.24
C GLU A 2 8.59 21.32 19.50
N ASN A 3 7.67 20.56 20.09
CA ASN A 3 7.93 19.16 20.41
C ASN A 3 7.98 18.38 19.10
N GLU A 4 9.17 18.10 18.64
CA GLU A 4 9.41 17.19 17.53
C GLU A 4 8.87 15.80 17.89
N LEU A 5 7.94 15.30 17.10
CA LEU A 5 7.37 13.95 17.28
C LEU A 5 8.35 12.91 16.76
N GLN A 6 8.88 12.09 17.66
CA GLN A 6 9.71 10.94 17.28
C GLN A 6 8.80 9.75 17.00
N MET A 7 8.80 9.26 15.75
CA MET A 7 8.00 8.13 15.33
C MET A 7 8.87 6.91 15.01
N THR A 8 8.41 5.75 15.44
CA THR A 8 8.97 4.46 15.05
C THR A 8 7.98 3.79 14.10
N LEU A 9 8.39 3.62 12.86
CA LEU A 9 7.56 3.16 11.75
C LEU A 9 8.03 1.80 11.22
N ASN A 10 7.13 1.07 10.60
CA ASN A 10 7.41 -0.15 9.85
C ASN A 10 8.19 -1.20 10.67
N ARG A 11 7.81 -1.38 11.93
CA ARG A 11 8.49 -2.27 12.86
C ARG A 11 8.15 -3.72 12.59
N LEU A 12 9.18 -4.55 12.43
CA LEU A 12 9.04 -6.00 12.35
C LEU A 12 8.50 -6.59 13.67
N PRO A 13 7.61 -7.58 13.62
CA PRO A 13 7.14 -8.26 14.82
C PRO A 13 8.24 -9.06 15.55
N ALA A 14 9.29 -9.46 14.83
CA ALA A 14 10.46 -10.11 15.39
C ALA A 14 11.75 -9.40 14.92
N SER A 15 12.51 -8.86 15.86
CA SER A 15 13.73 -8.10 15.58
C SER A 15 14.89 -9.05 15.27
N THR A 16 15.13 -9.32 14.00
CA THR A 16 16.18 -10.25 13.52
C THR A 16 17.36 -9.57 12.81
N TRP A 17 17.19 -8.30 12.36
CA TRP A 17 18.15 -7.59 11.52
C TRP A 17 18.79 -6.39 12.22
N ASN A 18 19.15 -6.52 13.49
CA ASN A 18 19.68 -5.43 14.31
C ASN A 18 20.97 -4.79 13.75
N TRP A 19 21.87 -5.59 13.21
CA TRP A 19 23.14 -5.10 12.65
C TRP A 19 22.95 -4.20 11.43
N LEU A 20 21.94 -4.50 10.60
CA LEU A 20 21.64 -3.75 9.38
C LEU A 20 20.68 -2.58 9.64
N LYS A 21 20.19 -2.42 10.88
CA LYS A 21 19.20 -1.40 11.26
C LYS A 21 17.93 -1.42 10.38
N MET A 22 17.50 -2.60 10.02
CA MET A 22 16.36 -2.81 9.10
C MET A 22 15.07 -3.22 9.80
N ASN A 23 15.08 -3.38 11.14
CA ASN A 23 13.91 -3.84 11.89
C ASN A 23 12.78 -2.83 11.97
N GLU A 24 13.11 -1.56 11.88
CA GLU A 24 12.19 -0.43 12.00
C GLU A 24 12.82 0.83 11.40
N SER A 25 12.01 1.85 11.18
CA SER A 25 12.47 3.16 10.72
C SER A 25 12.12 4.23 11.74
N HIS A 26 13.06 5.14 11.98
CA HIS A 26 12.87 6.26 12.89
C HIS A 26 12.72 7.54 12.10
N VAL A 27 11.62 8.25 12.33
CA VAL A 27 11.28 9.50 11.66
C VAL A 27 11.05 10.58 12.70
N ALA A 28 11.82 11.65 12.58
CA ALA A 28 11.58 12.88 13.32
C ALA A 28 10.60 13.74 12.52
N TYR A 29 9.43 14.01 13.09
CA TYR A 29 8.37 14.80 12.46
C TYR A 29 8.19 16.11 13.25
N ASP A 30 8.59 17.20 12.65
CA ASP A 30 8.63 18.54 13.25
C ASP A 30 7.50 19.46 12.79
N LYS A 31 6.48 18.88 12.12
CA LYS A 31 5.33 19.60 11.56
C LYS A 31 4.09 19.43 12.43
N THR A 32 3.13 20.31 12.22
CA THR A 32 1.77 20.16 12.75
C THR A 32 0.83 19.92 11.59
N PRO A 33 0.36 18.67 11.38
CA PRO A 33 -0.51 18.37 10.26
C PRO A 33 -1.87 19.03 10.45
N VAL A 34 -2.48 19.41 9.34
CA VAL A 34 -3.86 19.87 9.28
C VAL A 34 -4.73 18.73 8.81
N TRP A 35 -5.93 18.63 9.37
CA TRP A 35 -6.88 17.61 8.91
C TRP A 35 -7.29 17.86 7.46
N PHE A 36 -7.21 16.82 6.64
CA PHE A 36 -7.62 16.87 5.23
C PHE A 36 -8.75 15.86 5.00
N SER A 37 -9.87 16.35 4.48
CA SER A 37 -11.00 15.49 4.09
C SER A 37 -10.95 15.21 2.59
N ALA A 38 -11.12 13.96 2.21
CA ALA A 38 -11.27 13.59 0.80
C ALA A 38 -12.54 14.20 0.18
N SER A 39 -12.52 14.41 -1.12
CA SER A 39 -13.74 14.45 -1.91
C SER A 39 -14.25 13.01 -2.06
N VAL A 40 -15.51 12.75 -1.70
CA VAL A 40 -16.11 11.42 -1.71
C VAL A 40 -17.24 11.37 -2.71
N GLU A 41 -17.14 10.47 -3.68
CA GLU A 41 -18.17 10.19 -4.66
C GLU A 41 -18.64 8.74 -4.51
N ILE A 42 -19.93 8.51 -4.31
CA ILE A 42 -20.51 7.17 -4.20
C ILE A 42 -21.39 6.92 -5.41
N SER A 43 -21.22 5.78 -6.05
CA SER A 43 -22.04 5.30 -7.14
C SER A 43 -22.75 4.01 -6.74
N GLY A 44 -24.07 3.96 -6.96
CA GLY A 44 -24.91 2.85 -6.55
C GLY A 44 -25.56 3.04 -5.17
N ASP A 45 -26.35 2.07 -4.77
CA ASP A 45 -27.08 2.07 -3.50
C ASP A 45 -26.44 1.10 -2.48
N GLY A 46 -26.78 1.25 -1.21
CA GLY A 46 -26.36 0.31 -0.16
C GLY A 46 -25.02 0.64 0.51
N MET A 47 -24.50 1.84 0.31
CA MET A 47 -23.35 2.37 1.04
C MET A 47 -23.69 3.74 1.65
N VAL A 48 -23.25 3.99 2.86
CA VAL A 48 -23.36 5.30 3.51
C VAL A 48 -21.97 5.86 3.82
N HIS A 49 -21.87 7.17 3.72
CA HIS A 49 -20.69 7.94 4.13
C HIS A 49 -21.07 8.85 5.30
N THR A 50 -20.33 8.73 6.39
CA THR A 50 -20.47 9.58 7.58
C THR A 50 -19.10 10.10 8.00
N LYS A 51 -19.09 11.04 8.95
CA LYS A 51 -17.87 11.51 9.62
C LYS A 51 -18.02 11.27 11.10
N GLU A 52 -17.03 10.60 11.68
CA GLU A 52 -17.08 10.20 13.09
C GLU A 52 -15.74 10.43 13.79
N LYS A 53 -15.81 10.71 15.08
CA LYS A 53 -14.63 10.65 15.95
C LYS A 53 -14.20 9.21 16.14
N VAL A 54 -12.89 9.02 16.28
CA VAL A 54 -12.21 7.72 16.31
C VAL A 54 -12.47 6.98 17.64
N ASP A 55 -13.69 6.46 17.86
CA ASP A 55 -13.97 5.57 18.98
C ASP A 55 -14.17 4.12 18.50
N GLY A 56 -13.32 3.20 18.95
CA GLY A 56 -13.44 1.76 18.67
C GLY A 56 -12.57 1.22 17.54
N TRP A 57 -12.02 2.08 16.69
CA TRP A 57 -11.12 1.68 15.61
C TRP A 57 -9.66 1.52 16.05
N ASP A 58 -9.32 1.96 17.28
CA ASP A 58 -8.01 1.76 17.91
C ASP A 58 -7.61 0.30 18.09
N ARG A 59 -8.60 -0.61 17.99
CA ARG A 59 -8.38 -2.06 18.08
C ARG A 59 -7.80 -2.64 16.79
N ILE A 60 -7.89 -1.92 15.67
CA ILE A 60 -7.31 -2.31 14.40
C ILE A 60 -5.90 -1.76 14.34
N VAL A 61 -4.93 -2.66 14.39
CA VAL A 61 -3.52 -2.31 14.24
C VAL A 61 -3.21 -2.12 12.75
N SER A 62 -2.34 -1.18 12.43
CA SER A 62 -1.96 -0.87 11.05
C SER A 62 -0.46 -1.08 10.83
N GLY A 63 -0.07 -1.31 9.57
CA GLY A 63 1.25 -1.83 9.23
C GLY A 63 2.39 -0.84 9.40
N VAL A 64 2.16 0.45 9.19
CA VAL A 64 3.18 1.48 9.43
C VAL A 64 3.42 1.69 10.91
N GLY A 65 2.37 1.56 11.73
CA GLY A 65 2.47 1.51 13.17
C GLY A 65 1.72 2.61 13.92
N ARG A 66 1.52 2.38 15.22
CA ARG A 66 0.68 3.23 16.09
C ARG A 66 1.16 4.67 16.25
N ASP A 67 2.40 4.97 15.91
CA ASP A 67 2.87 6.36 15.99
C ASP A 67 2.21 7.25 14.92
N LEU A 68 1.63 6.67 13.85
CA LEU A 68 0.81 7.41 12.91
C LEU A 68 -0.57 7.82 13.46
N ASP A 69 -1.14 7.10 14.41
CA ASP A 69 -2.38 7.49 15.10
C ASP A 69 -2.24 8.91 15.67
N LYS A 70 -1.02 9.25 16.17
CA LYS A 70 -0.70 10.57 16.72
C LYS A 70 -0.81 11.70 15.71
N LEU A 71 -0.57 11.47 14.41
CA LEU A 71 -0.71 12.50 13.39
C LEU A 71 -2.18 12.87 13.18
N GLY A 72 -3.07 11.87 13.17
CA GLY A 72 -4.53 12.09 13.13
C GLY A 72 -5.03 12.84 14.37
N GLU A 73 -4.56 12.47 15.56
CA GLU A 73 -4.89 13.15 16.81
C GLU A 73 -4.42 14.62 16.82
N LEU A 74 -3.19 14.89 16.37
CA LEU A 74 -2.63 16.24 16.27
C LEU A 74 -3.39 17.11 15.26
N ALA A 75 -3.80 16.53 14.12
CA ALA A 75 -4.59 17.24 13.11
C ALA A 75 -6.02 17.57 13.57
N GLY A 76 -6.59 16.75 14.48
CA GLY A 76 -7.83 17.06 15.20
C GLY A 76 -9.08 17.08 14.32
N GLY A 77 -9.30 16.06 13.49
CA GLY A 77 -10.47 15.97 12.61
C GLY A 77 -11.43 14.83 12.94
N GLU A 78 -12.39 14.64 12.05
CA GLU A 78 -13.32 13.50 12.05
C GLU A 78 -12.99 12.59 10.86
N ALA A 79 -12.82 11.30 11.14
CA ALA A 79 -12.55 10.31 10.10
C ALA A 79 -13.74 10.17 9.16
N ASP A 80 -13.44 10.00 7.87
CA ASP A 80 -14.44 9.56 6.91
C ASP A 80 -14.76 8.07 7.16
N VAL A 81 -16.04 7.71 7.24
CA VAL A 81 -16.52 6.35 7.45
C VAL A 81 -17.36 5.93 6.27
N LEU A 82 -17.00 4.83 5.64
CA LEU A 82 -17.80 4.16 4.60
C LEU A 82 -18.31 2.84 5.14
N GLU A 83 -19.62 2.67 5.16
CA GLU A 83 -20.29 1.48 5.67
C GLU A 83 -21.28 0.94 4.67
N THR A 84 -21.36 -0.39 4.53
CA THR A 84 -22.41 -1.04 3.74
C THR A 84 -23.71 -1.14 4.54
N VAL A 85 -24.84 -0.82 3.90
CA VAL A 85 -26.20 -0.89 4.50
C VAL A 85 -27.16 -1.83 3.78
N GLY A 86 -26.64 -2.64 2.85
CA GLY A 86 -27.40 -3.59 2.05
C GLY A 86 -26.50 -4.42 1.15
N GLN A 87 -27.09 -5.10 0.15
CA GLN A 87 -26.31 -5.76 -0.91
C GLN A 87 -25.69 -4.69 -1.81
N THR A 88 -24.38 -4.79 -2.05
CA THR A 88 -23.56 -3.71 -2.62
C THR A 88 -22.67 -4.16 -3.77
N GLU A 89 -23.03 -5.25 -4.50
CA GLU A 89 -22.13 -5.84 -5.51
C GLU A 89 -21.66 -4.84 -6.59
N GLU A 90 -22.50 -3.88 -6.98
CA GLU A 90 -22.19 -2.86 -7.99
C GLU A 90 -21.89 -1.47 -7.39
N THR A 91 -21.92 -1.33 -6.07
CA THR A 91 -21.67 -0.05 -5.40
C THR A 91 -20.19 0.16 -5.17
N TYR A 92 -19.70 1.37 -5.45
CA TYR A 92 -18.32 1.76 -5.16
C TYR A 92 -18.24 3.21 -4.70
N ALA A 93 -17.19 3.52 -3.95
CA ALA A 93 -16.82 4.89 -3.59
C ALA A 93 -15.48 5.25 -4.20
N VAL A 94 -15.35 6.51 -4.65
CA VAL A 94 -14.08 7.11 -5.05
C VAL A 94 -13.75 8.24 -4.10
N LEU A 95 -12.58 8.18 -3.46
CA LEU A 95 -12.05 9.21 -2.58
C LEU A 95 -10.85 9.88 -3.25
N THR A 96 -10.93 11.19 -3.43
CA THR A 96 -9.85 11.98 -4.00
C THR A 96 -9.25 12.89 -2.93
N TYR A 97 -7.94 12.75 -2.73
CA TYR A 97 -7.10 13.58 -1.88
C TYR A 97 -6.18 14.39 -2.78
N ASP A 98 -6.59 15.62 -3.10
CA ASP A 98 -5.81 16.54 -3.94
C ASP A 98 -5.12 17.58 -3.05
N TYR A 99 -3.86 17.34 -2.71
CA TYR A 99 -3.11 18.13 -1.74
C TYR A 99 -2.52 19.38 -2.38
N PRO A 100 -2.86 20.57 -1.87
CA PRO A 100 -2.36 21.83 -2.40
C PRO A 100 -0.93 22.19 -1.95
N GLY A 101 -0.25 21.29 -1.24
CA GLY A 101 1.00 21.53 -0.54
C GLY A 101 0.76 21.85 0.93
N GLY A 102 1.73 21.50 1.79
CA GLY A 102 1.61 21.55 3.25
C GLY A 102 1.55 20.16 3.89
N ASP A 103 1.26 20.12 5.18
CA ASP A 103 1.32 18.90 5.98
C ASP A 103 -0.09 18.49 6.42
N TYR A 104 -0.52 17.27 6.03
CA TYR A 104 -1.90 16.82 6.19
C TYR A 104 -1.98 15.43 6.82
N ALA A 105 -3.07 15.22 7.58
CA ALA A 105 -3.45 13.91 8.06
C ALA A 105 -4.94 13.63 7.79
N SER A 106 -5.25 12.39 7.48
CA SER A 106 -6.58 11.89 7.17
C SER A 106 -6.75 10.47 7.74
N CYS A 107 -7.97 10.14 8.15
CA CYS A 107 -8.32 8.77 8.49
C CYS A 107 -9.57 8.35 7.72
N LEU A 108 -9.57 7.11 7.26
CA LEU A 108 -10.70 6.47 6.57
C LEU A 108 -11.03 5.15 7.26
N TYR A 109 -12.29 4.97 7.65
CA TYR A 109 -12.79 3.72 8.20
C TYR A 109 -13.72 3.03 7.23
N LEU A 110 -13.50 1.74 7.04
CA LEU A 110 -14.23 0.89 6.10
C LEU A 110 -14.91 -0.23 6.88
N HIS A 111 -16.21 -0.27 6.84
CA HIS A 111 -17.00 -1.29 7.50
C HIS A 111 -17.89 -2.03 6.50
N ALA A 112 -17.54 -3.26 6.16
CA ALA A 112 -18.39 -4.13 5.39
C ALA A 112 -19.20 -5.01 6.32
N ARG A 113 -20.52 -4.81 6.34
CA ARG A 113 -21.45 -5.60 7.13
C ARG A 113 -21.62 -7.02 6.57
N GLU A 114 -22.14 -7.91 7.39
CA GLU A 114 -22.34 -9.33 7.04
C GLU A 114 -22.99 -9.52 5.65
N ASN A 115 -22.38 -10.40 4.84
CA ASN A 115 -22.81 -10.75 3.49
C ASN A 115 -22.85 -9.57 2.47
N SER A 116 -21.99 -8.58 2.64
CA SER A 116 -21.88 -7.42 1.74
C SER A 116 -20.49 -7.27 1.14
N THR A 117 -20.38 -6.43 0.10
CA THR A 117 -19.10 -6.06 -0.51
C THR A 117 -18.94 -4.54 -0.51
N LEU A 118 -17.81 -4.04 -0.01
CA LEU A 118 -17.44 -2.64 0.02
C LEU A 118 -16.29 -2.41 -0.97
N ASN A 119 -16.55 -1.67 -2.06
CA ASN A 119 -15.55 -1.34 -3.06
C ASN A 119 -15.13 0.14 -2.91
N VAL A 120 -13.84 0.40 -2.73
CA VAL A 120 -13.31 1.74 -2.50
C VAL A 120 -12.10 1.99 -3.38
N THR A 121 -12.08 3.12 -4.06
CA THR A 121 -10.91 3.60 -4.79
C THR A 121 -10.43 4.90 -4.17
N MET A 122 -9.14 5.00 -3.93
CA MET A 122 -8.47 6.16 -3.34
C MET A 122 -7.45 6.72 -4.33
N VAL A 123 -7.48 8.02 -4.55
CA VAL A 123 -6.52 8.71 -5.41
C VAL A 123 -5.88 9.84 -4.61
N LEU A 124 -4.56 9.78 -4.46
CA LEU A 124 -3.76 10.78 -3.77
C LEU A 124 -2.95 11.54 -4.82
N THR A 125 -3.23 12.83 -4.97
CA THR A 125 -2.55 13.72 -5.92
C THR A 125 -1.96 14.94 -5.22
N GLY A 126 -0.96 15.55 -5.85
CA GLY A 126 -0.36 16.80 -5.45
C GLY A 126 0.54 17.30 -6.57
N GLY A 127 0.54 18.61 -6.83
CA GLY A 127 1.31 19.20 -7.93
C GLY A 127 2.81 18.91 -7.80
N LYS A 128 3.50 18.83 -8.95
CA LYS A 128 4.94 18.51 -9.03
C LYS A 128 5.81 19.50 -8.22
N ASP A 129 5.43 20.75 -8.17
CA ASP A 129 6.17 21.83 -7.47
C ASP A 129 5.70 22.01 -6.01
N GLN A 130 4.73 21.22 -5.57
CA GLN A 130 4.19 21.28 -4.22
C GLN A 130 4.99 20.37 -3.29
N LYS A 131 5.08 20.79 -2.04
CA LYS A 131 5.84 20.06 -1.01
C LYS A 131 5.06 19.96 0.29
N GLY A 132 5.41 18.97 1.09
CA GLY A 132 4.81 18.75 2.39
C GLY A 132 4.79 17.29 2.81
N SER A 133 3.86 16.95 3.65
CA SER A 133 3.60 15.57 4.05
C SER A 133 2.12 15.22 3.97
N SER A 134 1.84 13.98 3.60
CA SER A 134 0.50 13.42 3.63
C SER A 134 0.49 12.15 4.46
N SER A 135 -0.42 12.08 5.44
CA SER A 135 -0.68 10.86 6.20
C SER A 135 -2.11 10.42 5.94
N VAL A 136 -2.28 9.26 5.32
CA VAL A 136 -3.59 8.63 5.13
C VAL A 136 -3.59 7.29 5.84
N GLN A 137 -4.39 7.17 6.88
CA GLN A 137 -4.57 5.93 7.62
C GLN A 137 -5.92 5.32 7.28
N VAL A 138 -5.92 4.08 6.80
CA VAL A 138 -7.13 3.32 6.49
C VAL A 138 -7.28 2.17 7.48
N LYS A 139 -8.43 2.04 8.12
CA LYS A 139 -8.77 0.90 8.99
C LYS A 139 -10.04 0.23 8.47
N ALA A 140 -9.97 -1.08 8.26
CA ALA A 140 -11.01 -1.86 7.63
C ALA A 140 -11.50 -3.00 8.52
N TYR A 141 -12.80 -3.17 8.61
CA TYR A 141 -13.44 -4.28 9.31
C TYR A 141 -14.43 -4.98 8.39
N ALA A 142 -14.18 -6.25 8.09
CA ALA A 142 -15.03 -7.10 7.30
C ALA A 142 -15.75 -8.12 8.20
N GLU A 143 -17.07 -7.98 8.34
CA GLU A 143 -17.90 -8.92 9.09
C GLU A 143 -18.01 -10.26 8.36
N LYS A 144 -18.69 -11.22 8.96
CA LYS A 144 -18.87 -12.56 8.38
C LYS A 144 -19.37 -12.54 6.93
N ASN A 145 -18.70 -13.31 6.04
CA ASN A 145 -18.95 -13.38 4.61
C ASN A 145 -18.88 -12.01 3.88
N ALA A 146 -18.31 -10.99 4.49
CA ALA A 146 -18.15 -9.69 3.85
C ALA A 146 -16.82 -9.56 3.10
N HIS A 147 -16.80 -8.72 2.07
CA HIS A 147 -15.60 -8.44 1.31
C HIS A 147 -15.33 -6.93 1.23
N ILE A 148 -14.08 -6.54 1.39
CA ILE A 148 -13.63 -5.16 1.17
C ILE A 148 -12.58 -5.18 0.07
N LYS A 149 -12.79 -4.36 -0.98
CA LYS A 149 -11.81 -4.16 -2.05
C LYS A 149 -11.36 -2.72 -2.05
N ILE A 150 -10.05 -2.54 -1.91
CA ILE A 150 -9.42 -1.23 -1.83
C ILE A 150 -8.44 -1.10 -2.99
N PHE A 151 -8.64 -0.07 -3.80
CA PHE A 151 -7.75 0.32 -4.88
C PHE A 151 -7.17 1.69 -4.56
N ALA A 152 -5.87 1.78 -4.31
CA ALA A 152 -5.23 3.02 -3.89
C ALA A 152 -4.11 3.40 -4.86
N VAL A 153 -4.14 4.64 -5.34
CA VAL A 153 -3.14 5.18 -6.25
C VAL A 153 -2.54 6.46 -5.66
N GLN A 154 -1.22 6.49 -5.50
CA GLN A 154 -0.48 7.62 -4.99
C GLN A 154 0.40 8.22 -6.10
N LEU A 155 0.10 9.48 -6.47
CA LEU A 155 0.71 10.26 -7.54
C LEU A 155 1.24 11.60 -7.02
N LEU A 156 1.78 11.62 -5.81
CA LEU A 156 2.29 12.85 -5.19
C LEU A 156 3.60 13.30 -5.84
N GLY A 157 3.88 14.61 -5.79
CA GLY A 157 5.15 15.14 -6.25
C GLY A 157 6.35 14.67 -5.40
N GLN A 158 7.55 14.73 -5.94
CA GLN A 158 8.78 14.24 -5.30
C GLN A 158 9.18 15.01 -4.02
N GLU A 159 8.66 16.19 -3.81
CA GLU A 159 8.88 17.00 -2.60
C GLU A 159 7.95 16.63 -1.44
N PHE A 160 7.09 15.58 -1.61
CA PHE A 160 6.24 15.05 -0.56
C PHE A 160 6.90 13.91 0.22
N THR A 161 6.59 13.86 1.53
CA THR A 161 6.71 12.64 2.35
C THR A 161 5.32 12.05 2.53
N CYS A 162 5.11 10.81 2.07
CA CYS A 162 3.83 10.11 2.16
C CYS A 162 3.89 9.02 3.26
N PHE A 163 2.90 9.04 4.14
CA PHE A 163 2.61 7.96 5.10
C PHE A 163 1.28 7.31 4.68
N HIS A 164 1.35 6.13 4.10
CA HIS A 164 0.20 5.43 3.54
C HIS A 164 -0.05 4.12 4.29
N ASP A 165 -0.86 4.20 5.32
CA ASP A 165 -1.05 3.16 6.31
C ASP A 165 -2.36 2.39 6.15
N PHE A 166 -2.35 1.10 6.43
CA PHE A 166 -3.51 0.23 6.34
C PHE A 166 -3.56 -0.76 7.50
N GLY A 167 -4.74 -0.94 8.06
CA GLY A 167 -5.05 -2.00 9.02
C GLY A 167 -6.36 -2.70 8.67
N GLY A 168 -6.42 -4.01 8.84
CA GLY A 168 -7.62 -4.78 8.52
C GLY A 168 -7.92 -5.92 9.47
N VAL A 169 -9.20 -6.22 9.64
CA VAL A 169 -9.69 -7.39 10.38
C VAL A 169 -10.72 -8.12 9.54
N CYS A 170 -10.56 -9.43 9.38
CA CYS A 170 -11.47 -10.30 8.66
C CYS A 170 -12.10 -11.32 9.61
N GLU A 171 -13.43 -11.33 9.68
CA GLU A 171 -14.21 -12.34 10.39
C GLU A 171 -14.42 -13.60 9.53
N GLU A 172 -15.29 -14.55 9.98
CA GLU A 172 -15.49 -15.83 9.30
C GLU A 172 -15.85 -15.66 7.83
N LYS A 173 -15.06 -16.27 6.92
CA LYS A 173 -15.21 -16.22 5.45
C LYS A 173 -15.19 -14.80 4.87
N ALA A 174 -14.73 -13.83 5.63
CA ALA A 174 -14.54 -12.48 5.13
C ALA A 174 -13.24 -12.36 4.36
N GLY A 175 -13.17 -11.37 3.47
CA GLY A 175 -11.97 -11.13 2.66
C GLY A 175 -11.66 -9.65 2.50
N ILE A 176 -10.37 -9.33 2.44
CA ILE A 176 -9.90 -8.01 2.05
C ILE A 176 -8.94 -8.17 0.86
N GLU A 177 -9.19 -7.40 -0.20
CA GLU A 177 -8.28 -7.23 -1.33
C GLU A 177 -7.75 -5.80 -1.33
N LEU A 178 -6.43 -5.65 -1.36
CA LEU A 178 -5.72 -4.37 -1.41
C LEU A 178 -4.89 -4.30 -2.69
N VAL A 179 -5.27 -3.45 -3.63
CA VAL A 179 -4.47 -3.09 -4.80
C VAL A 179 -3.89 -1.71 -4.58
N ARG A 180 -2.58 -1.57 -4.64
CA ARG A 180 -1.90 -0.31 -4.33
C ARG A 180 -0.84 0.01 -5.39
N LEU A 181 -0.89 1.24 -5.92
CA LEU A 181 0.13 1.80 -6.79
C LEU A 181 0.81 3.00 -6.10
N GLU A 182 2.10 2.89 -5.87
CA GLU A 182 2.95 3.91 -5.25
C GLU A 182 3.95 4.44 -6.28
N LEU A 183 3.59 5.53 -6.95
CA LEU A 183 4.34 6.05 -8.10
C LEU A 183 5.02 7.38 -7.83
N GLY A 184 4.51 8.14 -6.86
CA GLY A 184 5.02 9.46 -6.48
C GLY A 184 5.68 9.47 -5.11
N ALA A 185 5.79 10.69 -4.55
CA ALA A 185 6.45 11.05 -3.30
C ALA A 185 7.97 10.80 -3.28
N GLY A 186 8.75 11.74 -2.74
CA GLY A 186 10.19 11.55 -2.59
C GLY A 186 10.53 10.60 -1.44
N LYS A 187 9.65 10.52 -0.43
CA LYS A 187 9.75 9.55 0.66
C LYS A 187 8.40 8.91 0.91
N LEU A 188 8.37 7.59 0.90
CA LEU A 188 7.19 6.80 1.19
C LEU A 188 7.44 5.90 2.41
N TYR A 189 6.52 5.98 3.37
CA TYR A 189 6.38 5.01 4.45
C TYR A 189 5.01 4.37 4.28
N ALA A 190 4.97 3.16 3.72
CA ALA A 190 3.72 2.45 3.47
C ALA A 190 3.66 1.15 4.27
N GLY A 191 2.46 0.72 4.60
CA GLY A 191 2.31 -0.54 5.31
C GLY A 191 0.89 -1.06 5.33
N GLY A 192 0.79 -2.34 5.68
CA GLY A 192 -0.48 -3.02 5.90
C GLY A 192 -0.34 -4.09 6.96
N GLU A 193 -1.29 -4.14 7.89
CA GLU A 193 -1.40 -5.22 8.86
C GLU A 193 -2.82 -5.78 8.86
N VAL A 194 -2.96 -7.09 8.66
CA VAL A 194 -4.29 -7.74 8.61
C VAL A 194 -4.36 -8.92 9.55
N ASP A 195 -5.38 -8.90 10.41
CA ASP A 195 -5.77 -10.00 11.28
C ASP A 195 -6.84 -10.87 10.61
N LEU A 196 -6.50 -12.08 10.20
CA LEU A 196 -7.42 -13.09 9.70
C LEU A 196 -8.02 -13.88 10.88
N LYS A 197 -9.00 -13.28 11.57
CA LYS A 197 -9.57 -13.81 12.82
C LYS A 197 -10.53 -14.96 12.58
N GLY A 198 -11.35 -14.85 11.56
CA GLY A 198 -12.38 -15.83 11.29
C GLY A 198 -11.87 -17.04 10.50
N LYS A 199 -12.55 -18.17 10.67
CA LYS A 199 -12.29 -19.36 9.84
C LYS A 199 -12.53 -19.05 8.37
N GLU A 200 -11.63 -19.53 7.49
CA GLU A 200 -11.71 -19.35 6.03
C GLU A 200 -11.69 -17.88 5.58
N SER A 201 -11.19 -16.96 6.40
CA SER A 201 -10.97 -15.58 6.00
C SER A 201 -9.72 -15.44 5.12
N SER A 202 -9.68 -14.37 4.30
CA SER A 202 -8.62 -14.18 3.31
C SER A 202 -8.12 -12.75 3.22
N PHE A 203 -6.87 -12.61 2.79
CA PHE A 203 -6.28 -11.32 2.44
C PHE A 203 -5.45 -11.47 1.18
N GLU A 204 -5.63 -10.53 0.24
CA GLU A 204 -4.80 -10.41 -0.95
C GLU A 204 -4.27 -8.99 -1.07
N ALA A 205 -2.97 -8.85 -1.28
CA ALA A 205 -2.32 -7.57 -1.54
C ALA A 205 -1.57 -7.62 -2.87
N HIS A 206 -1.83 -6.65 -3.75
CA HIS A 206 -1.14 -6.45 -5.01
C HIS A 206 -0.55 -5.04 -4.99
N VAL A 207 0.75 -4.95 -4.76
CA VAL A 207 1.45 -3.66 -4.61
C VAL A 207 2.37 -3.45 -5.78
N GLY A 208 2.12 -2.37 -6.52
CA GLY A 208 3.00 -1.89 -7.58
C GLY A 208 3.71 -0.61 -7.15
N TYR A 209 4.99 -0.48 -7.47
CA TYR A 209 5.72 0.76 -7.26
C TYR A 209 6.74 1.02 -8.37
N HIS A 210 7.01 2.29 -8.58
CA HIS A 210 8.11 2.74 -9.43
C HIS A 210 8.89 3.82 -8.68
N ALA A 211 10.12 3.54 -8.34
CA ALA A 211 11.01 4.48 -7.67
C ALA A 211 12.17 4.87 -8.56
N LYS A 212 12.40 6.16 -8.68
CA LYS A 212 13.44 6.77 -9.50
C LYS A 212 14.09 7.96 -8.79
N ALA A 213 15.13 8.54 -9.38
CA ALA A 213 15.92 9.60 -8.78
C ALA A 213 16.37 9.20 -7.35
N ASP A 214 16.17 10.07 -6.37
CA ASP A 214 16.53 9.83 -4.96
C ASP A 214 15.35 9.34 -4.10
N GLN A 215 14.30 8.79 -4.72
CA GLN A 215 13.11 8.33 -3.99
C GLN A 215 13.45 7.19 -3.01
N LYS A 216 12.81 7.25 -1.84
CA LYS A 216 13.00 6.29 -0.75
C LYS A 216 11.66 5.66 -0.36
N LEU A 217 11.58 4.35 -0.55
CA LEU A 217 10.40 3.57 -0.19
C LEU A 217 10.73 2.66 0.98
N ASP A 218 9.95 2.80 2.05
CA ASP A 218 10.01 1.95 3.24
C ASP A 218 8.64 1.32 3.45
N MET A 219 8.54 0.01 3.29
CA MET A 219 7.28 -0.71 3.29
C MET A 219 7.28 -1.87 4.28
N ASN A 220 6.13 -2.12 4.94
CA ASN A 220 5.94 -3.22 5.86
C ASN A 220 4.53 -3.81 5.76
N TYR A 221 4.43 -5.06 5.35
CA TYR A 221 3.16 -5.78 5.27
C TYR A 221 3.19 -7.00 6.17
N THR A 222 2.18 -7.13 7.02
CA THR A 222 2.06 -8.24 7.98
C THR A 222 0.68 -8.87 7.88
N VAL A 223 0.61 -10.18 7.76
CA VAL A 223 -0.64 -10.92 7.84
C VAL A 223 -0.59 -11.91 8.99
N ARG A 224 -1.54 -11.79 9.92
CA ARG A 224 -1.67 -12.70 11.06
C ARG A 224 -2.82 -13.68 10.85
N HIS A 225 -2.48 -14.95 10.80
CA HIS A 225 -3.45 -16.05 10.68
C HIS A 225 -3.86 -16.53 12.07
N HIS A 226 -5.09 -16.20 12.49
CA HIS A 226 -5.69 -16.66 13.74
C HIS A 226 -6.69 -17.79 13.49
N GLY A 227 -7.52 -17.64 12.45
CA GLY A 227 -8.58 -18.59 12.09
C GLY A 227 -8.05 -19.83 11.38
N LYS A 228 -8.82 -20.91 11.39
CA LYS A 228 -8.52 -22.13 10.62
C LYS A 228 -8.75 -21.92 9.14
N LYS A 229 -7.89 -22.51 8.29
CA LYS A 229 -8.01 -22.51 6.82
C LYS A 229 -8.05 -21.08 6.24
N THR A 230 -7.38 -20.15 6.88
CA THR A 230 -7.22 -18.80 6.37
C THR A 230 -6.20 -18.78 5.23
N THR A 231 -6.32 -17.83 4.31
CA THR A 231 -5.42 -17.69 3.17
C THR A 231 -4.89 -16.27 3.04
N SER A 232 -3.62 -16.13 2.68
CA SER A 232 -3.07 -14.83 2.32
C SER A 232 -2.17 -14.92 1.09
N LEU A 233 -2.20 -13.85 0.27
CA LEU A 233 -1.32 -13.65 -0.86
C LEU A 233 -0.81 -12.21 -0.83
N MET A 234 0.51 -12.03 -0.88
CA MET A 234 1.14 -10.74 -1.05
C MET A 234 2.00 -10.77 -2.31
N GLU A 235 1.61 -10.01 -3.34
CA GLU A 235 2.35 -9.85 -4.58
C GLU A 235 2.86 -8.42 -4.71
N ILE A 236 4.17 -8.28 -4.73
CA ILE A 236 4.86 -7.00 -4.79
C ILE A 236 5.63 -6.93 -6.10
N SER A 237 5.26 -5.98 -6.97
CA SER A 237 5.90 -5.73 -8.25
C SER A 237 6.52 -4.35 -8.27
N GLY A 238 7.82 -4.26 -8.55
CA GLY A 238 8.49 -2.98 -8.46
C GLY A 238 9.53 -2.70 -9.54
N ILE A 239 9.76 -1.41 -9.77
CA ILE A 239 10.86 -0.91 -10.57
C ILE A 239 11.70 0.02 -9.71
N LEU A 240 13.01 -0.16 -9.75
CA LEU A 240 13.99 0.71 -9.13
C LEU A 240 14.94 1.25 -10.20
N GLU A 241 15.08 2.56 -10.28
CA GLU A 241 15.95 3.26 -11.22
C GLU A 241 16.89 4.21 -10.47
N GLU A 242 17.97 4.58 -11.13
CA GLU A 242 18.93 5.60 -10.70
C GLU A 242 19.49 5.36 -9.30
N HIS A 243 19.28 6.32 -8.36
CA HIS A 243 19.76 6.27 -6.98
C HIS A 243 18.63 5.92 -5.99
N SER A 244 17.51 5.39 -6.50
CA SER A 244 16.36 5.07 -5.66
C SER A 244 16.67 3.98 -4.64
N SER A 245 15.93 3.98 -3.55
CA SER A 245 16.11 2.99 -2.49
C SER A 245 14.77 2.43 -2.01
N LYS A 246 14.74 1.11 -1.82
CA LYS A 246 13.58 0.41 -1.28
C LYS A 246 14.01 -0.50 -0.12
N LEU A 247 13.26 -0.44 0.97
CA LEU A 247 13.26 -1.44 2.04
C LEU A 247 11.85 -2.00 2.17
N PHE A 248 11.69 -3.29 1.84
CA PHE A 248 10.43 -4.01 1.99
C PHE A 248 10.54 -5.05 3.10
N ARG A 249 9.52 -5.12 3.94
CA ARG A 249 9.35 -6.13 4.98
C ARG A 249 8.02 -6.84 4.76
N GLY A 250 8.05 -8.14 4.54
CA GLY A 250 6.87 -8.98 4.41
C GLY A 250 6.83 -10.00 5.54
N THR A 251 5.71 -10.11 6.24
CA THR A 251 5.56 -11.06 7.35
C THR A 251 4.29 -11.87 7.20
N ILE A 252 4.42 -13.19 7.23
CA ILE A 252 3.32 -14.13 7.40
C ILE A 252 3.46 -14.71 8.81
N ASP A 253 2.46 -14.48 9.68
CA ASP A 253 2.48 -14.94 11.07
C ASP A 253 1.37 -15.97 11.31
N PHE A 254 1.76 -17.25 11.43
CA PHE A 254 0.87 -18.36 11.73
C PHE A 254 0.76 -18.56 13.24
N LEU A 255 -0.31 -18.05 13.82
CA LEU A 255 -0.56 -18.15 15.26
C LEU A 255 -1.15 -19.52 15.62
N ARG A 256 -0.96 -19.93 16.89
CA ARG A 256 -1.50 -21.19 17.37
C ARG A 256 -3.02 -21.28 17.19
N GLY A 257 -3.48 -22.35 16.53
CA GLY A 257 -4.90 -22.61 16.26
C GLY A 257 -5.33 -22.35 14.82
N CYS A 258 -4.46 -21.81 13.94
CA CYS A 258 -4.76 -21.54 12.53
C CYS A 258 -4.56 -22.76 11.60
N SER A 259 -4.79 -23.97 12.09
CA SER A 259 -4.64 -25.22 11.32
C SER A 259 -5.26 -25.13 9.91
N GLY A 260 -4.52 -25.59 8.89
CA GLY A 260 -4.89 -25.52 7.47
C GLY A 260 -4.70 -24.13 6.84
N ALA A 261 -4.06 -23.19 7.52
CA ALA A 261 -3.79 -21.86 6.96
C ALA A 261 -2.68 -21.93 5.90
N LYS A 262 -2.79 -21.02 4.89
CA LYS A 262 -1.84 -20.88 3.80
C LYS A 262 -1.48 -19.43 3.57
N GLY A 263 -0.18 -19.16 3.40
CA GLY A 263 0.32 -17.82 3.13
C GLY A 263 1.40 -17.84 2.06
N ASP A 264 1.28 -16.97 1.08
CA ASP A 264 2.24 -16.80 -0.01
C ASP A 264 2.68 -15.34 -0.09
N GLU A 265 3.99 -15.13 -0.24
CA GLU A 265 4.60 -13.83 -0.53
C GLU A 265 5.45 -13.95 -1.79
N ARG A 266 5.26 -13.05 -2.74
CA ARG A 266 6.00 -13.00 -4.00
C ARG A 266 6.46 -11.59 -4.28
N GLU A 267 7.73 -11.43 -4.59
CA GLU A 267 8.31 -10.16 -4.97
C GLU A 267 8.98 -10.27 -6.35
N ASP A 268 8.63 -9.38 -7.27
CA ASP A 268 9.24 -9.27 -8.60
C ASP A 268 9.75 -7.84 -8.84
N ILE A 269 11.08 -7.67 -8.83
CA ILE A 269 11.73 -6.37 -8.88
C ILE A 269 12.61 -6.25 -10.11
N LEU A 270 12.31 -5.27 -10.96
CA LEU A 270 13.16 -4.85 -12.06
C LEU A 270 14.11 -3.74 -11.57
N MET A 271 15.40 -3.95 -11.73
CA MET A 271 16.46 -3.01 -11.36
C MET A 271 17.09 -2.42 -12.63
N LEU A 272 16.91 -1.12 -12.83
CA LEU A 272 17.41 -0.35 -13.97
C LEU A 272 18.43 0.68 -13.45
N GLY A 273 19.67 0.26 -13.26
CA GLY A 273 20.75 1.07 -12.71
C GLY A 273 21.68 0.28 -11.82
N ASP A 274 22.81 0.88 -11.46
CA ASP A 274 23.85 0.25 -10.65
C ASP A 274 23.95 0.84 -9.23
N ASP A 275 23.48 2.07 -9.02
CA ASP A 275 23.63 2.81 -7.75
C ASP A 275 22.35 2.78 -6.87
N LEU A 276 21.42 1.91 -7.18
CA LEU A 276 20.19 1.74 -6.41
C LEU A 276 20.37 0.82 -5.18
N VAL A 277 19.46 0.96 -4.21
CA VAL A 277 19.45 0.12 -3.02
C VAL A 277 18.16 -0.68 -2.94
N ASN A 278 18.26 -2.00 -3.08
CA ASN A 278 17.14 -2.92 -2.93
C ASN A 278 17.34 -3.81 -1.69
N GLN A 279 16.48 -3.67 -0.70
CA GLN A 279 16.51 -4.45 0.54
C GLN A 279 15.15 -5.09 0.77
N THR A 280 15.16 -6.39 1.12
CA THR A 280 13.95 -7.17 1.39
C THR A 280 14.14 -8.06 2.61
N ILE A 281 13.14 -8.11 3.47
CA ILE A 281 13.09 -9.00 4.64
C ILE A 281 11.79 -9.80 4.59
N PRO A 282 11.80 -10.99 3.99
CA PRO A 282 10.69 -11.93 4.14
C PRO A 282 10.78 -12.60 5.52
N LEU A 283 9.64 -12.70 6.20
CA LEU A 283 9.56 -13.31 7.53
C LEU A 283 8.35 -14.25 7.62
N ILE A 284 8.59 -15.51 7.94
CA ILE A 284 7.54 -16.48 8.27
C ILE A 284 7.67 -16.85 9.73
N LEU A 285 6.70 -16.43 10.54
CA LEU A 285 6.58 -16.81 11.94
C LEU A 285 5.57 -17.95 12.05
N CYS A 286 5.93 -19.04 12.75
CA CYS A 286 5.12 -20.23 12.77
C CYS A 286 4.98 -20.78 14.19
N GLN A 287 3.73 -20.78 14.69
CA GLN A 287 3.36 -21.37 15.99
C GLN A 287 2.35 -22.53 15.83
N GLU A 288 2.07 -22.96 14.57
CA GLU A 288 1.14 -24.03 14.22
C GLU A 288 1.83 -25.00 13.25
N GLU A 289 1.60 -26.30 13.40
CA GLU A 289 2.29 -27.32 12.60
C GLU A 289 1.60 -27.59 11.24
N ASP A 290 0.26 -27.48 11.19
CA ASP A 290 -0.55 -27.76 10.00
C ASP A 290 -0.78 -26.49 9.19
N VAL A 291 0.28 -25.94 8.59
CA VAL A 291 0.23 -24.71 7.77
C VAL A 291 1.18 -24.79 6.58
N GLU A 292 0.91 -23.99 5.56
CA GLU A 292 1.77 -23.81 4.38
C GLU A 292 2.18 -22.35 4.27
N GLY A 293 3.47 -22.06 4.38
CA GLY A 293 4.04 -20.72 4.21
C GLY A 293 5.11 -20.71 3.13
N ASN A 294 4.95 -19.85 2.12
CA ASN A 294 5.91 -19.72 1.04
C ASN A 294 6.33 -18.27 0.86
N HIS A 295 7.57 -18.05 0.50
CA HIS A 295 8.03 -16.78 -0.03
C HIS A 295 8.91 -17.02 -1.27
N GLY A 296 8.87 -16.10 -2.22
CA GLY A 296 9.70 -16.11 -3.41
C GLY A 296 10.02 -14.69 -3.85
N ALA A 297 11.25 -14.47 -4.26
CA ALA A 297 11.68 -13.17 -4.79
C ALA A 297 12.43 -13.36 -6.10
N SER A 298 12.04 -12.58 -7.10
CA SER A 298 12.75 -12.42 -8.36
C SER A 298 13.26 -10.99 -8.45
N MET A 299 14.57 -10.84 -8.51
CA MET A 299 15.22 -9.53 -8.52
C MET A 299 16.30 -9.54 -9.59
N GLY A 300 16.26 -8.59 -10.52
CA GLY A 300 17.26 -8.57 -11.57
C GLY A 300 17.08 -7.44 -12.57
N LYS A 301 18.07 -7.35 -13.46
CA LYS A 301 18.01 -6.54 -14.68
C LYS A 301 17.20 -7.28 -15.75
N LEU A 302 16.91 -6.61 -16.85
CA LEU A 302 16.32 -7.27 -18.00
C LEU A 302 17.26 -8.37 -18.52
N ASP A 303 16.64 -9.47 -18.95
CA ASP A 303 17.39 -10.57 -19.57
C ASP A 303 18.04 -10.11 -20.90
N ASP A 304 19.33 -10.37 -21.06
CA ASP A 304 20.10 -10.00 -22.25
C ASP A 304 19.47 -10.55 -23.53
N SER A 305 18.79 -11.69 -23.47
CA SER A 305 18.09 -12.28 -24.62
C SER A 305 16.86 -11.46 -25.03
N VAL A 306 16.14 -10.88 -24.07
CA VAL A 306 15.00 -9.97 -24.31
C VAL A 306 15.51 -8.66 -24.89
N LEU A 307 16.58 -8.08 -24.33
CA LEU A 307 17.21 -6.86 -24.84
C LEU A 307 17.72 -7.08 -26.27
N TYR A 308 18.42 -8.18 -26.53
CA TYR A 308 18.89 -8.54 -27.85
C TYR A 308 17.74 -8.68 -28.87
N TYR A 309 16.65 -9.36 -28.47
CA TYR A 309 15.48 -9.54 -29.32
C TYR A 309 14.85 -8.18 -29.68
N LEU A 310 14.63 -7.31 -28.72
CA LEU A 310 14.04 -5.98 -28.90
C LEU A 310 14.95 -5.09 -29.78
N SER A 311 16.26 -5.11 -29.51
CA SER A 311 17.26 -4.39 -30.29
C SER A 311 17.31 -4.88 -31.76
N SER A 312 17.17 -6.19 -31.99
CA SER A 312 17.09 -6.76 -33.34
C SER A 312 15.86 -6.30 -34.14
N ARG A 313 14.83 -5.81 -33.43
CA ARG A 313 13.62 -5.18 -34.02
C ARG A 313 13.71 -3.66 -34.08
N GLY A 314 14.88 -3.07 -33.81
CA GLY A 314 15.12 -1.64 -33.90
C GLY A 314 14.64 -0.84 -32.65
N ILE A 315 14.35 -1.50 -31.55
CA ILE A 315 13.99 -0.84 -30.27
C ILE A 315 15.29 -0.62 -29.51
N PRO A 316 15.69 0.64 -29.23
CA PRO A 316 16.85 0.93 -28.41
C PRO A 316 16.70 0.39 -26.98
N GLU A 317 17.81 0.07 -26.31
CA GLU A 317 17.84 -0.51 -24.96
C GLU A 317 17.03 0.31 -23.95
N LYS A 318 17.26 1.63 -23.86
CA LYS A 318 16.48 2.52 -22.97
C LYS A 318 14.97 2.42 -23.21
N LYS A 319 14.53 2.33 -24.48
CA LYS A 319 13.10 2.17 -24.80
C LYS A 319 12.57 0.78 -24.44
N ALA A 320 13.41 -0.25 -24.56
CA ALA A 320 13.09 -1.60 -24.13
C ALA A 320 12.86 -1.65 -22.61
N GLU A 321 13.73 -1.01 -21.83
CA GLU A 321 13.63 -0.86 -20.38
C GLU A 321 12.32 -0.16 -20.00
N GLN A 322 11.99 0.97 -20.61
CA GLN A 322 10.74 1.69 -20.39
C GLN A 322 9.50 0.82 -20.68
N ILE A 323 9.49 0.08 -21.80
CA ILE A 323 8.38 -0.81 -22.14
C ILE A 323 8.20 -1.89 -21.08
N MET A 324 9.28 -2.50 -20.62
CA MET A 324 9.23 -3.57 -19.64
C MET A 324 8.87 -3.06 -18.23
N ALA A 325 9.35 -1.87 -17.86
CA ALA A 325 8.95 -1.19 -16.64
C ALA A 325 7.45 -0.87 -16.67
N ARG A 326 6.98 -0.26 -17.77
CA ARG A 326 5.58 0.08 -17.95
C ARG A 326 4.66 -1.14 -17.83
N ALA A 327 5.01 -2.25 -18.47
CA ALA A 327 4.22 -3.48 -18.42
C ALA A 327 4.02 -4.02 -17.00
N ARG A 328 4.98 -3.82 -16.07
CA ARG A 328 4.83 -4.20 -14.66
C ARG A 328 3.83 -3.33 -13.92
N ILE A 329 3.86 -2.04 -14.14
CA ILE A 329 2.89 -1.11 -13.54
C ILE A 329 1.50 -1.36 -14.11
N ASP A 330 1.39 -1.55 -15.42
CA ASP A 330 0.12 -1.82 -16.09
C ASP A 330 -0.54 -3.09 -15.55
N ALA A 331 0.22 -4.14 -15.25
CA ALA A 331 -0.30 -5.38 -14.68
C ALA A 331 -1.01 -5.18 -13.31
N VAL A 332 -0.56 -4.22 -12.51
CA VAL A 332 -1.23 -3.85 -11.26
C VAL A 332 -2.35 -2.84 -11.51
N CYS A 333 -2.12 -1.87 -12.42
CA CYS A 333 -3.10 -0.85 -12.79
C CYS A 333 -4.39 -1.46 -13.38
N ASP A 334 -4.27 -2.52 -14.17
CA ASP A 334 -5.40 -3.22 -14.80
C ASP A 334 -6.36 -3.87 -13.78
N ARG A 335 -5.92 -4.07 -12.54
CA ARG A 335 -6.78 -4.51 -11.44
C ARG A 335 -7.72 -3.42 -10.94
N ILE A 336 -7.44 -2.13 -11.24
CA ILE A 336 -8.27 -0.99 -10.82
C ILE A 336 -9.50 -0.91 -11.74
N PRO A 337 -10.72 -1.03 -11.20
CA PRO A 337 -11.92 -1.11 -12.04
C PRO A 337 -12.28 0.24 -12.71
N GLN A 338 -11.94 1.38 -12.11
CA GLN A 338 -12.30 2.71 -12.60
C GLN A 338 -11.38 3.16 -13.74
N GLU A 339 -11.91 3.23 -14.96
CA GLU A 339 -11.19 3.69 -16.15
C GLU A 339 -10.59 5.10 -15.96
N MET A 340 -11.32 5.99 -15.30
CA MET A 340 -10.84 7.35 -15.01
C MET A 340 -9.54 7.33 -14.19
N VAL A 341 -9.44 6.45 -13.20
CA VAL A 341 -8.24 6.33 -12.35
C VAL A 341 -7.08 5.73 -13.14
N ARG A 342 -7.33 4.71 -13.98
CA ARG A 342 -6.29 4.17 -14.88
C ARG A 342 -5.74 5.23 -15.83
N LYS A 343 -6.61 6.08 -16.40
CA LYS A 343 -6.18 7.21 -17.24
C LYS A 343 -5.32 8.22 -16.49
N LEU A 344 -5.63 8.52 -15.22
CA LEU A 344 -4.78 9.39 -14.38
C LEU A 344 -3.38 8.79 -14.19
N VAL A 345 -3.29 7.47 -14.00
CA VAL A 345 -2.00 6.77 -13.92
C VAL A 345 -1.26 6.87 -15.25
N GLU A 346 -1.94 6.66 -16.37
CA GLU A 346 -1.35 6.79 -17.73
C GLU A 346 -0.81 8.19 -17.99
N GLU A 347 -1.59 9.22 -17.65
CA GLU A 347 -1.18 10.62 -17.79
C GLU A 347 0.01 10.95 -16.89
N TYR A 348 0.01 10.48 -15.63
CA TYR A 348 1.13 10.66 -14.72
C TYR A 348 2.41 10.08 -15.28
N LEU A 349 2.39 8.83 -15.72
CA LEU A 349 3.55 8.14 -16.30
C LEU A 349 3.99 8.75 -17.64
N GLY A 350 3.05 9.18 -18.49
CA GLY A 350 3.35 9.85 -19.78
C GLY A 350 4.02 11.20 -19.61
N THR A 351 3.58 12.02 -18.65
CA THR A 351 4.23 13.31 -18.36
C THR A 351 5.63 13.17 -17.77
N GLU A 352 5.97 12.03 -17.22
CA GLU A 352 7.31 11.72 -16.72
C GLU A 352 8.25 11.27 -17.83
N GLU A 353 7.76 10.50 -18.81
CA GLU A 353 8.54 10.10 -19.99
C GLU A 353 8.99 11.32 -20.82
N ASP A 354 8.11 12.32 -21.00
CA ASP A 354 8.41 13.55 -21.75
C ASP A 354 9.48 14.43 -21.08
N THR A 355 9.61 14.39 -19.74
CA THR A 355 10.65 15.12 -19.02
C THR A 355 12.04 14.47 -19.14
N ASP A 356 12.11 13.15 -19.29
CA ASP A 356 13.37 12.41 -19.47
C ASP A 356 13.95 12.52 -20.90
N GLU A 357 13.13 12.83 -21.92
CA GLU A 357 13.60 13.05 -23.30
C GLU A 357 14.22 14.44 -23.52
N THR A 358 14.10 15.37 -22.55
CA THR A 358 14.56 16.77 -22.70
C THR A 358 15.86 17.09 -21.97
N VAL A 359 16.61 16.12 -21.44
CA VAL A 359 17.92 16.31 -20.77
C VAL A 359 19.07 15.82 -21.62
#